data_69597a3a4e5bfc45a6a897026cc50e45
#
_entry.id   69597a3a4e5bfc45a6a897026cc50e45
#
_cell.length_a   1.000
_cell.length_b   1.000
_cell.length_c   1.000
_cell.angle_alpha   90.00
_cell.angle_beta   90.00
_cell.angle_gamma   90.00
#
_symmetry.space_group_name_H-M   'P 1'
#
loop_
_entity.id
_entity.type
_entity.pdbx_description
1 polymer ?
#
loop_
_entity_poly.entity_id
_entity_poly.type
_entity_poly.pdbx_seq_one_letter_code
_entity_poly.pdbx_strand_id
1 'polypeptide(L)'
;CHIYIISSRFYKHYDDFKLKIKNWRFEMTTFLHNSENRGHVKMGWLESKHSFSFGSWYDPKYMGVGSLRVINDDIIDAHNGFGTHPHDNMEILTCVLKGAITHKDSMGNEGLIRAGEWQLMSAGTGVKHSEINQGDEAVHLLQIWVIPNVRDQEPTYQQVERDPKKTPNEWLLIAGPHDNAMMHIRQNAEIKTAFLQQGHTLDVKATQKFNYVHVIEGEVEIAGQIVKAGDAYLFDEDSTLTASQDSLFIWFDLTN
;
A
#
# COMPACT_ATOMS: atom_id res chain seq x y z
N CYS A 1 -9.76 -22.21 -0.86
CA CYS A 1 -9.86 -22.42 0.60
C CYS A 1 -8.54 -22.39 1.36
N HIS A 2 -7.41 -21.90 0.77
CA HIS A 2 -6.08 -21.91 1.40
C HIS A 2 -5.54 -20.52 1.79
N ILE A 3 -6.27 -19.44 1.52
CA ILE A 3 -5.86 -18.05 1.87
C ILE A 3 -6.00 -17.81 3.39
N TYR A 4 -6.82 -18.59 4.09
CA TYR A 4 -7.16 -18.41 5.51
C TYR A 4 -6.04 -18.71 6.53
N ILE A 5 -4.95 -19.35 6.13
CA ILE A 5 -3.91 -19.80 7.08
C ILE A 5 -2.79 -18.75 7.26
N ILE A 6 -2.82 -17.66 6.49
CA ILE A 6 -1.68 -16.75 6.40
C ILE A 6 -1.61 -15.79 7.58
N SER A 7 -2.74 -15.31 8.13
CA SER A 7 -2.70 -14.34 9.22
C SER A 7 -2.13 -14.92 10.52
N SER A 8 -2.52 -16.13 10.91
CA SER A 8 -2.08 -16.73 12.19
C SER A 8 -0.65 -17.29 12.18
N ARG A 9 -0.10 -17.68 11.01
CA ARG A 9 1.31 -18.11 10.91
C ARG A 9 2.27 -16.93 10.84
N PHE A 10 1.87 -15.77 10.31
CA PHE A 10 2.71 -14.59 10.26
C PHE A 10 3.02 -14.03 11.66
N TYR A 11 2.08 -14.06 12.59
CA TYR A 11 2.25 -13.49 13.94
C TYR A 11 3.11 -14.34 14.88
N LYS A 12 3.14 -15.65 14.71
CA LYS A 12 3.95 -16.54 15.55
C LYS A 12 5.46 -16.36 15.36
N HIS A 13 5.87 -15.68 14.29
CA HIS A 13 7.26 -15.37 13.95
C HIS A 13 7.58 -13.87 13.92
N TYR A 14 6.68 -13.01 14.46
CA TYR A 14 6.89 -11.54 14.44
C TYR A 14 8.11 -11.12 15.27
N ASP A 15 8.36 -11.75 16.41
CA ASP A 15 9.56 -11.49 17.23
C ASP A 15 10.83 -12.06 16.57
N ASP A 16 10.75 -13.22 15.92
CA ASP A 16 11.79 -13.73 15.01
C ASP A 16 12.01 -12.82 13.79
N PHE A 17 10.94 -12.19 13.32
CA PHE A 17 10.97 -11.25 12.21
C PHE A 17 11.68 -9.95 12.59
N LYS A 18 11.41 -9.36 13.79
CA LYS A 18 12.16 -8.21 14.31
C LYS A 18 13.66 -8.52 14.51
N LEU A 19 13.99 -9.74 14.95
CA LEU A 19 15.38 -10.17 15.07
C LEU A 19 16.06 -10.31 13.71
N LYS A 20 15.34 -10.83 12.71
CA LYS A 20 15.85 -11.00 11.33
C LYS A 20 15.98 -9.66 10.62
N ILE A 21 15.03 -8.73 10.77
CA ILE A 21 15.14 -7.36 10.23
C ILE A 21 16.32 -6.61 10.89
N LYS A 22 16.59 -6.81 12.19
CA LYS A 22 17.78 -6.22 12.84
C LYS A 22 19.10 -6.69 12.22
N ASN A 23 19.13 -7.89 11.69
CA ASN A 23 20.32 -8.45 11.02
C ASN A 23 20.37 -8.18 9.51
N TRP A 24 19.25 -7.76 8.91
CA TRP A 24 19.15 -7.25 7.55
C TRP A 24 19.07 -5.71 7.59
N ARG A 25 20.04 -5.08 8.23
CA ARG A 25 20.27 -3.67 8.01
C ARG A 25 20.68 -3.53 6.54
N PHE A 26 19.74 -3.08 5.73
CA PHE A 26 20.08 -2.47 4.46
C PHE A 26 21.06 -1.32 4.76
N GLU A 27 22.32 -1.54 4.48
CA GLU A 27 23.29 -0.45 4.28
C GLU A 27 23.01 0.28 2.96
N MET A 28 21.99 -0.20 2.20
CA MET A 28 21.60 0.41 0.94
C MET A 28 20.62 1.53 1.21
N THR A 29 21.10 2.75 0.99
CA THR A 29 20.32 3.98 1.08
C THR A 29 19.38 4.14 -0.11
N THR A 30 19.67 3.47 -1.23
CA THR A 30 18.86 3.53 -2.46
C THR A 30 18.66 2.14 -3.07
N PHE A 31 17.46 1.88 -3.60
CA PHE A 31 17.13 0.60 -4.23
C PHE A 31 16.01 0.75 -5.26
N LEU A 32 16.27 0.33 -6.51
CA LEU A 32 15.23 0.19 -7.54
C LEU A 32 14.55 -1.18 -7.42
N HIS A 33 13.28 -1.17 -7.07
CA HIS A 33 12.42 -2.35 -7.01
C HIS A 33 11.69 -2.50 -8.35
N ASN A 34 12.29 -3.23 -9.28
CA ASN A 34 11.69 -3.47 -10.59
C ASN A 34 10.42 -4.31 -10.47
N SER A 35 9.42 -3.96 -11.25
CA SER A 35 8.14 -4.67 -11.34
C SER A 35 8.28 -6.15 -11.71
N GLU A 36 9.31 -6.51 -12.48
CA GLU A 36 9.63 -7.88 -12.88
C GLU A 36 10.03 -8.77 -11.69
N ASN A 37 10.50 -8.18 -10.58
CA ASN A 37 10.89 -8.88 -9.36
C ASN A 37 9.73 -9.05 -8.36
N ARG A 38 8.55 -8.53 -8.67
CA ARG A 38 7.35 -8.69 -7.84
C ARG A 38 6.82 -10.12 -7.93
N GLY A 39 6.30 -10.64 -6.83
CA GLY A 39 5.56 -11.90 -6.86
C GLY A 39 4.33 -11.77 -7.77
N HIS A 40 4.08 -12.78 -8.61
CA HIS A 40 2.91 -12.80 -9.49
C HIS A 40 2.07 -14.04 -9.20
N VAL A 41 0.84 -13.82 -8.76
CA VAL A 41 -0.12 -14.88 -8.42
C VAL A 41 -1.36 -14.73 -9.30
N LYS A 42 -1.74 -15.84 -9.96
CA LYS A 42 -3.00 -15.97 -10.69
C LYS A 42 -3.80 -17.11 -10.07
N MET A 43 -5.01 -16.82 -9.57
CA MET A 43 -5.90 -17.78 -8.95
C MET A 43 -7.32 -17.60 -9.49
N GLY A 44 -7.57 -18.06 -10.73
CA GLY A 44 -8.88 -17.95 -11.35
C GLY A 44 -9.38 -16.50 -11.43
N TRP A 45 -10.06 -16.05 -10.40
CA TRP A 45 -10.68 -14.73 -10.30
C TRP A 45 -9.76 -13.61 -9.81
N LEU A 46 -8.53 -13.92 -9.37
CA LEU A 46 -7.56 -12.97 -8.84
C LEU A 46 -6.27 -13.00 -9.66
N GLU A 47 -5.84 -11.85 -10.14
CA GLU A 47 -4.47 -11.60 -10.57
C GLU A 47 -3.85 -10.58 -9.61
N SER A 48 -2.76 -10.96 -8.92
CA SER A 48 -2.12 -10.15 -7.90
C SER A 48 -0.61 -10.07 -8.13
N LYS A 49 -0.06 -8.85 -8.06
CA LYS A 49 1.39 -8.60 -8.09
C LYS A 49 1.82 -8.08 -6.72
N HIS A 50 2.70 -8.84 -6.05
CA HIS A 50 3.15 -8.57 -4.69
C HIS A 50 4.49 -7.86 -4.71
N SER A 51 4.58 -6.63 -4.21
CA SER A 51 5.87 -5.94 -4.04
C SER A 51 6.71 -6.58 -2.94
N PHE A 52 6.07 -7.11 -1.91
CA PHE A 52 6.73 -7.80 -0.79
C PHE A 52 6.18 -9.20 -0.61
N SER A 53 6.96 -10.06 0.04
CA SER A 53 6.58 -11.45 0.32
C SER A 53 5.20 -11.53 0.96
N PHE A 54 4.27 -12.19 0.27
CA PHE A 54 2.87 -12.32 0.68
C PHE A 54 2.26 -13.62 0.17
N GLY A 55 1.36 -14.21 0.96
CA GLY A 55 0.67 -15.43 0.57
C GLY A 55 1.62 -16.60 0.32
N SER A 56 1.56 -17.16 -0.87
CA SER A 56 2.40 -18.27 -1.31
C SER A 56 3.75 -17.83 -1.90
N TRP A 57 3.92 -16.54 -2.20
CA TRP A 57 5.17 -16.01 -2.72
C TRP A 57 6.07 -15.54 -1.58
N TYR A 58 7.30 -16.02 -1.55
CA TYR A 58 8.29 -15.68 -0.55
C TYR A 58 9.67 -15.44 -1.18
N ASP A 59 10.20 -14.23 -0.97
CA ASP A 59 11.59 -13.89 -1.25
C ASP A 59 12.13 -13.07 -0.06
N PRO A 60 13.21 -13.54 0.61
CA PRO A 60 13.74 -12.84 1.77
C PRO A 60 14.30 -11.45 1.46
N LYS A 61 14.52 -11.09 0.19
CA LYS A 61 14.94 -9.77 -0.23
C LYS A 61 13.77 -8.76 -0.22
N TYR A 62 12.53 -9.25 -0.29
CA TYR A 62 11.32 -8.44 -0.42
C TYR A 62 10.38 -8.67 0.76
N MET A 63 10.82 -8.28 1.96
CA MET A 63 10.03 -8.48 3.18
C MET A 63 9.27 -7.24 3.64
N GLY A 64 9.57 -6.08 3.08
CA GLY A 64 9.01 -4.78 3.44
C GLY A 64 10.09 -3.69 3.47
N VAL A 65 9.65 -2.44 3.70
CA VAL A 65 10.53 -1.27 3.90
C VAL A 65 10.04 -0.50 5.12
N GLY A 66 10.86 -0.39 6.17
CA GLY A 66 10.43 0.22 7.42
C GLY A 66 9.14 -0.43 7.94
N SER A 67 8.13 0.38 8.21
CA SER A 67 6.80 -0.09 8.61
C SER A 67 5.91 -0.57 7.46
N LEU A 68 6.27 -0.33 6.20
CA LEU A 68 5.50 -0.77 5.03
C LEU A 68 5.72 -2.28 4.79
N ARG A 69 4.64 -3.07 4.88
CA ARG A 69 4.71 -4.53 4.84
C ARG A 69 4.13 -5.15 3.58
N VAL A 70 3.10 -4.56 3.00
CA VAL A 70 2.42 -5.08 1.81
C VAL A 70 2.11 -3.95 0.85
N ILE A 71 2.37 -4.18 -0.43
CA ILE A 71 1.70 -3.55 -1.56
C ILE A 71 1.34 -4.68 -2.52
N ASN A 72 0.06 -5.01 -2.58
CA ASN A 72 -0.49 -5.91 -3.58
C ASN A 72 -1.26 -5.07 -4.60
N ASP A 73 -1.01 -5.35 -5.85
CA ASP A 73 -1.66 -4.76 -7.00
C ASP A 73 -2.60 -5.82 -7.57
N ASP A 74 -3.89 -5.68 -7.25
CA ASP A 74 -4.89 -6.72 -7.37
C ASP A 74 -5.91 -6.38 -8.46
N ILE A 75 -6.11 -7.31 -9.38
CA ILE A 75 -7.24 -7.34 -10.31
C ILE A 75 -8.17 -8.46 -9.87
N ILE A 76 -9.41 -8.10 -9.54
CA ILE A 76 -10.44 -9.01 -9.01
C ILE A 76 -11.60 -9.06 -10.02
N ASP A 77 -11.88 -10.22 -10.57
CA ASP A 77 -12.96 -10.42 -11.53
C ASP A 77 -14.33 -10.05 -10.94
N ALA A 78 -15.29 -9.79 -11.82
CA ALA A 78 -16.68 -9.55 -11.48
C ALA A 78 -17.25 -10.65 -10.57
N HIS A 79 -18.07 -10.26 -9.59
CA HIS A 79 -18.76 -11.14 -8.63
C HIS A 79 -17.85 -12.04 -7.80
N ASN A 80 -16.58 -11.64 -7.63
CA ASN A 80 -15.58 -12.36 -6.84
C ASN A 80 -14.94 -11.44 -5.79
N GLY A 81 -14.10 -12.02 -4.94
CA GLY A 81 -13.38 -11.27 -3.92
C GLY A 81 -12.96 -12.11 -2.73
N PHE A 82 -12.51 -11.43 -1.69
CA PHE A 82 -12.04 -12.05 -0.46
C PHE A 82 -13.21 -12.20 0.51
N GLY A 83 -13.59 -13.45 0.80
CA GLY A 83 -14.57 -13.77 1.84
C GLY A 83 -14.10 -13.36 3.23
N THR A 84 -14.97 -13.44 4.23
CA THR A 84 -14.68 -13.00 5.60
C THR A 84 -13.41 -13.65 6.15
N HIS A 85 -12.44 -12.80 6.54
CA HIS A 85 -11.15 -13.18 7.10
C HIS A 85 -10.71 -12.19 8.20
N PRO A 86 -9.89 -12.63 9.17
CA PRO A 86 -9.48 -11.81 10.29
C PRO A 86 -8.18 -11.05 10.03
N HIS A 87 -8.06 -9.88 10.70
CA HIS A 87 -6.81 -9.14 10.88
C HIS A 87 -6.69 -8.66 12.33
N ASP A 88 -5.49 -8.47 12.81
CA ASP A 88 -5.16 -7.78 14.04
C ASP A 88 -3.87 -6.95 13.87
N ASN A 89 -3.76 -5.87 14.64
CA ASN A 89 -2.54 -5.05 14.73
C ASN A 89 -1.92 -4.71 13.37
N MET A 90 -2.77 -4.26 12.43
CA MET A 90 -2.37 -3.86 11.09
C MET A 90 -3.18 -2.64 10.64
N GLU A 91 -2.52 -1.70 10.00
CA GLU A 91 -3.14 -0.59 9.27
C GLU A 91 -3.28 -1.02 7.82
N ILE A 92 -4.50 -1.17 7.33
CA ILE A 92 -4.82 -1.72 6.01
C ILE A 92 -5.50 -0.65 5.18
N LEU A 93 -4.82 -0.22 4.11
CA LEU A 93 -5.37 0.74 3.15
C LEU A 93 -5.75 0.03 1.86
N THR A 94 -6.91 0.40 1.33
CA THR A 94 -7.37 0.02 -0.02
C THR A 94 -7.46 1.27 -0.87
N CYS A 95 -6.74 1.30 -1.99
CA CYS A 95 -6.81 2.36 -3.01
C CYS A 95 -7.44 1.77 -4.27
N VAL A 96 -8.65 2.19 -4.63
CA VAL A 96 -9.31 1.69 -5.84
C VAL A 96 -8.90 2.53 -7.04
N LEU A 97 -8.31 1.89 -8.05
CA LEU A 97 -7.83 2.53 -9.29
C LEU A 97 -8.88 2.46 -10.41
N LYS A 98 -9.64 1.36 -10.46
CA LYS A 98 -10.73 1.15 -11.44
C LYS A 98 -11.82 0.28 -10.84
N GLY A 99 -13.08 0.58 -11.19
CA GLY A 99 -14.25 -0.17 -10.70
C GLY A 99 -14.63 0.20 -9.26
N ALA A 100 -15.14 -0.77 -8.51
CA ALA A 100 -15.50 -0.59 -7.10
C ALA A 100 -15.46 -1.91 -6.34
N ILE A 101 -15.12 -1.86 -5.04
CA ILE A 101 -15.12 -3.01 -4.14
C ILE A 101 -16.04 -2.74 -2.94
N THR A 102 -16.83 -3.74 -2.53
CA THR A 102 -17.68 -3.64 -1.34
C THR A 102 -16.94 -4.22 -0.15
N HIS A 103 -16.72 -3.39 0.88
CA HIS A 103 -16.19 -3.78 2.18
C HIS A 103 -17.33 -4.02 3.18
N LYS A 104 -17.20 -5.06 3.99
CA LYS A 104 -18.04 -5.31 5.20
C LYS A 104 -17.16 -5.82 6.31
N ASP A 105 -17.38 -5.33 7.54
CA ASP A 105 -16.60 -5.75 8.69
C ASP A 105 -17.41 -6.10 9.95
N SER A 106 -16.71 -6.68 10.94
CA SER A 106 -17.31 -7.10 12.21
C SER A 106 -17.65 -5.95 13.16
N MET A 107 -17.24 -4.71 12.85
CA MET A 107 -17.62 -3.50 13.58
C MET A 107 -18.99 -2.97 13.11
N GLY A 108 -19.54 -3.52 12.00
CA GLY A 108 -20.81 -3.10 11.41
C GLY A 108 -20.66 -2.08 10.29
N ASN A 109 -19.43 -1.79 9.85
CA ASN A 109 -19.23 -0.94 8.68
C ASN A 109 -19.53 -1.74 7.41
N GLU A 110 -20.21 -1.07 6.48
CA GLU A 110 -20.41 -1.53 5.11
C GLU A 110 -20.20 -0.33 4.19
N GLY A 111 -19.29 -0.44 3.23
CA GLY A 111 -18.94 0.64 2.30
C GLY A 111 -18.64 0.11 0.90
N LEU A 112 -19.06 0.88 -0.11
CA LEU A 112 -18.62 0.70 -1.49
C LEU A 112 -17.49 1.70 -1.77
N ILE A 113 -16.28 1.18 -2.01
CA ILE A 113 -15.09 1.98 -2.32
C ILE A 113 -14.93 1.99 -3.83
N ARG A 114 -14.99 3.17 -4.43
CA ARG A 114 -14.96 3.39 -5.89
C ARG A 114 -13.58 3.86 -6.35
N ALA A 115 -13.35 3.83 -7.65
CA ALA A 115 -12.16 4.44 -8.26
C ALA A 115 -11.98 5.89 -7.79
N GLY A 116 -10.77 6.25 -7.34
CA GLY A 116 -10.44 7.53 -6.73
C GLY A 116 -10.76 7.65 -5.23
N GLU A 117 -11.28 6.58 -4.61
CA GLU A 117 -11.52 6.52 -3.17
C GLU A 117 -10.44 5.68 -2.47
N TRP A 118 -10.22 6.04 -1.22
CA TRP A 118 -9.32 5.35 -0.29
C TRP A 118 -10.08 4.92 0.95
N GLN A 119 -9.73 3.75 1.45
CA GLN A 119 -10.22 3.22 2.72
C GLN A 119 -9.03 2.90 3.61
N LEU A 120 -9.15 3.16 4.91
CA LEU A 120 -8.23 2.72 5.96
C LEU A 120 -9.00 1.97 7.03
N MET A 121 -8.65 0.71 7.24
CA MET A 121 -9.09 -0.11 8.35
C MET A 121 -7.92 -0.33 9.29
N SER A 122 -7.99 0.22 10.51
CA SER A 122 -7.04 -0.06 11.59
C SER A 122 -7.54 -1.28 12.36
N ALA A 123 -6.87 -2.42 12.21
CA ALA A 123 -7.36 -3.70 12.75
C ALA A 123 -7.28 -3.82 14.28
N GLY A 124 -6.33 -3.13 14.92
CA GLY A 124 -6.22 -3.05 16.39
C GLY A 124 -6.28 -4.41 17.09
N THR A 125 -7.18 -4.55 18.07
CA THR A 125 -7.39 -5.80 18.84
C THR A 125 -7.99 -6.94 18.02
N GLY A 126 -8.47 -6.65 16.82
CA GLY A 126 -8.97 -7.65 15.88
C GLY A 126 -10.25 -7.23 15.17
N VAL A 127 -10.29 -7.46 13.88
CA VAL A 127 -11.45 -7.25 13.02
C VAL A 127 -11.56 -8.41 12.02
N LYS A 128 -12.78 -8.74 11.62
CA LYS A 128 -13.02 -9.63 10.48
C LYS A 128 -13.69 -8.81 9.40
N HIS A 129 -13.22 -8.94 8.17
CA HIS A 129 -13.82 -8.23 7.03
C HIS A 129 -13.88 -9.10 5.78
N SER A 130 -14.64 -8.63 4.81
CA SER A 130 -14.72 -9.16 3.45
C SER A 130 -14.63 -8.01 2.45
N GLU A 131 -14.05 -8.30 1.28
CA GLU A 131 -13.90 -7.35 0.17
C GLU A 131 -14.38 -8.04 -1.11
N ILE A 132 -15.56 -7.67 -1.60
CA ILE A 132 -16.23 -8.33 -2.73
C ILE A 132 -16.47 -7.34 -3.85
N ASN A 133 -16.03 -7.67 -5.05
CA ASN A 133 -16.45 -7.01 -6.28
C ASN A 133 -17.87 -7.49 -6.63
N GLN A 134 -18.87 -6.66 -6.37
CA GLN A 134 -20.25 -6.93 -6.69
C GLN A 134 -20.66 -6.44 -8.10
N GLY A 135 -19.73 -5.77 -8.82
CA GLY A 135 -19.97 -5.26 -10.16
C GLY A 135 -19.80 -6.30 -11.24
N ASP A 136 -20.16 -5.92 -12.47
CA ASP A 136 -20.10 -6.74 -13.68
C ASP A 136 -18.75 -6.65 -14.42
N GLU A 137 -17.85 -5.74 -13.97
CA GLU A 137 -16.51 -5.58 -14.50
C GLU A 137 -15.45 -5.86 -13.42
N ALA A 138 -14.23 -6.17 -13.85
CA ALA A 138 -13.11 -6.35 -12.92
C ALA A 138 -12.77 -5.05 -12.19
N VAL A 139 -12.46 -5.15 -10.91
CA VAL A 139 -11.89 -4.07 -10.12
C VAL A 139 -10.37 -4.16 -10.11
N HIS A 140 -9.70 -2.99 -10.18
CA HIS A 140 -8.27 -2.86 -10.00
C HIS A 140 -8.01 -2.00 -8.76
N LEU A 141 -7.27 -2.51 -7.80
CA LEU A 141 -6.97 -1.82 -6.54
C LEU A 141 -5.55 -2.12 -6.05
N LEU A 142 -5.03 -1.25 -5.19
CA LEU A 142 -3.87 -1.53 -4.37
C LEU A 142 -4.31 -1.84 -2.94
N GLN A 143 -3.83 -2.97 -2.40
CA GLN A 143 -3.94 -3.32 -1.00
C GLN A 143 -2.61 -3.02 -0.32
N ILE A 144 -2.60 -2.11 0.66
CA ILE A 144 -1.39 -1.61 1.31
C ILE A 144 -1.48 -1.88 2.81
N TRP A 145 -0.45 -2.51 3.39
CA TRP A 145 -0.40 -2.77 4.83
C TRP A 145 0.79 -2.09 5.47
N VAL A 146 0.51 -1.37 6.56
CA VAL A 146 1.52 -0.70 7.38
C VAL A 146 1.42 -1.24 8.80
N ILE A 147 2.57 -1.59 9.37
CA ILE A 147 2.65 -2.09 10.75
C ILE A 147 2.46 -0.91 11.70
N PRO A 148 1.48 -0.93 12.61
CA PRO A 148 1.26 0.16 13.55
C PRO A 148 2.40 0.25 14.59
N ASN A 149 2.64 1.45 15.11
CA ASN A 149 3.58 1.67 16.22
C ASN A 149 2.95 1.43 17.60
N VAL A 150 1.61 1.37 17.66
CA VAL A 150 0.83 1.10 18.87
C VAL A 150 -0.05 -0.12 18.62
N ARG A 151 0.01 -1.11 19.54
CA ARG A 151 -0.76 -2.35 19.41
C ARG A 151 -2.02 -2.32 20.29
N ASP A 152 -2.91 -3.27 20.00
CA ASP A 152 -4.09 -3.61 20.80
C ASP A 152 -5.03 -2.43 21.05
N GLN A 153 -5.10 -1.53 20.06
CA GLN A 153 -6.05 -0.42 20.07
C GLN A 153 -7.40 -0.87 19.54
N GLU A 154 -8.45 -0.10 19.83
CA GLU A 154 -9.78 -0.36 19.29
C GLU A 154 -9.77 -0.27 17.76
N PRO A 155 -10.36 -1.22 17.01
CA PRO A 155 -10.44 -1.16 15.57
C PRO A 155 -11.20 0.07 15.07
N THR A 156 -10.78 0.64 13.93
CA THR A 156 -11.44 1.79 13.31
C THR A 156 -11.54 1.64 11.80
N TYR A 157 -12.50 2.37 11.20
CA TYR A 157 -12.73 2.43 9.76
C TYR A 157 -12.84 3.88 9.32
N GLN A 158 -12.16 4.22 8.21
CA GLN A 158 -12.18 5.53 7.58
C GLN A 158 -12.25 5.36 6.07
N GLN A 159 -12.98 6.23 5.37
CA GLN A 159 -13.06 6.25 3.91
C GLN A 159 -13.10 7.70 3.43
N VAL A 160 -12.33 8.01 2.38
CA VAL A 160 -12.26 9.34 1.78
C VAL A 160 -12.24 9.25 0.25
N GLU A 161 -12.90 10.20 -0.40
CA GLU A 161 -12.76 10.41 -1.84
C GLU A 161 -11.61 11.40 -2.09
N ARG A 162 -10.54 10.93 -2.72
CA ARG A 162 -9.39 11.74 -3.16
C ARG A 162 -8.74 11.16 -4.39
N ASP A 163 -9.18 11.65 -5.53
CA ASP A 163 -8.60 11.34 -6.83
C ASP A 163 -7.53 12.39 -7.18
N PRO A 164 -6.24 12.03 -7.21
CA PRO A 164 -5.16 12.97 -7.52
C PRO A 164 -5.24 13.53 -8.95
N LYS A 165 -5.95 12.87 -9.85
CA LYS A 165 -6.19 13.36 -11.22
C LYS A 165 -7.09 14.63 -11.24
N LYS A 166 -7.84 14.88 -10.16
CA LYS A 166 -8.65 16.11 -10.00
C LYS A 166 -7.84 17.32 -9.53
N THR A 167 -6.66 17.09 -8.93
CA THR A 167 -5.71 18.13 -8.48
C THR A 167 -4.29 17.76 -8.94
N PRO A 168 -4.02 17.85 -10.26
CA PRO A 168 -2.72 17.46 -10.80
C PRO A 168 -1.59 18.36 -10.28
N ASN A 169 -0.39 17.80 -10.23
CA ASN A 169 0.86 18.46 -9.86
C ASN A 169 0.94 18.90 -8.38
N GLU A 170 0.16 18.27 -7.52
CA GLU A 170 0.15 18.52 -6.08
C GLU A 170 0.23 17.22 -5.28
N TRP A 171 0.90 17.26 -4.12
CA TRP A 171 0.85 16.19 -3.14
C TRP A 171 -0.48 16.17 -2.38
N LEU A 172 -1.13 15.02 -2.32
CA LEU A 172 -2.27 14.76 -1.44
C LEU A 172 -1.83 13.87 -0.30
N LEU A 173 -1.87 14.35 0.94
CA LEU A 173 -1.60 13.56 2.14
C LEU A 173 -2.85 12.71 2.47
N ILE A 174 -2.80 11.45 2.10
CA ILE A 174 -3.91 10.49 2.25
C ILE A 174 -3.99 9.99 3.69
N ALA A 175 -2.87 9.51 4.24
CA ALA A 175 -2.84 9.02 5.61
C ALA A 175 -1.57 9.47 6.34
N GLY A 176 -1.72 9.80 7.60
CA GLY A 176 -0.62 10.25 8.47
C GLY A 176 -1.03 10.30 9.93
N PRO A 177 -0.08 10.55 10.86
CA PRO A 177 -0.35 10.62 12.30
C PRO A 177 -0.90 11.98 12.74
N HIS A 178 -0.99 12.96 11.84
CA HIS A 178 -1.34 14.34 12.15
C HIS A 178 -2.73 14.72 11.65
N ASP A 179 -3.34 15.73 12.27
CA ASP A 179 -4.71 16.19 11.98
C ASP A 179 -4.89 16.74 10.55
N ASN A 180 -3.82 17.09 9.85
CA ASN A 180 -3.88 17.51 8.45
C ASN A 180 -3.94 16.35 7.44
N ALA A 181 -3.74 15.11 7.89
CA ALA A 181 -3.97 13.95 7.05
C ALA A 181 -5.46 13.68 6.89
N MET A 182 -5.85 13.17 5.72
CA MET A 182 -7.26 12.85 5.44
C MET A 182 -7.75 11.66 6.25
N MET A 183 -6.85 10.70 6.51
CA MET A 183 -7.11 9.55 7.38
C MET A 183 -6.00 9.45 8.42
N HIS A 184 -6.38 9.13 9.65
CA HIS A 184 -5.45 8.97 10.75
C HIS A 184 -4.90 7.54 10.78
N ILE A 185 -3.58 7.39 10.62
CA ILE A 185 -2.86 6.11 10.70
C ILE A 185 -2.09 6.01 12.03
N ARG A 186 -2.10 4.83 12.64
CA ARG A 186 -1.40 4.56 13.91
C ARG A 186 0.08 4.18 13.69
N GLN A 187 0.74 4.98 12.87
CA GLN A 187 2.17 4.87 12.61
C GLN A 187 2.72 6.28 12.35
N ASN A 188 3.95 6.52 12.77
CA ASN A 188 4.66 7.77 12.44
C ASN A 188 5.20 7.69 11.00
N ALA A 189 4.26 7.59 10.05
CA ALA A 189 4.50 7.49 8.62
C ALA A 189 3.49 8.38 7.89
N GLU A 190 3.87 8.91 6.73
CA GLU A 190 2.98 9.64 5.85
C GLU A 190 2.83 8.90 4.52
N ILE A 191 1.60 8.79 4.03
CA ILE A 191 1.25 8.21 2.74
C ILE A 191 0.66 9.31 1.88
N LYS A 192 1.38 9.67 0.83
CA LYS A 192 1.00 10.73 -0.11
C LYS A 192 0.83 10.15 -1.50
N THR A 193 -0.08 10.71 -2.27
CA THR A 193 -0.24 10.38 -3.69
C THR A 193 -0.22 11.66 -4.53
N ALA A 194 0.15 11.53 -5.80
CA ALA A 194 0.05 12.62 -6.76
C ALA A 194 -0.17 12.08 -8.18
N PHE A 195 -0.87 12.86 -8.99
CA PHE A 195 -0.88 12.75 -10.44
C PHE A 195 -0.02 13.89 -10.98
N LEU A 196 1.10 13.54 -11.62
CA LEU A 196 2.08 14.49 -12.14
C LEU A 196 2.02 14.48 -13.66
N GLN A 197 1.67 15.61 -14.25
CA GLN A 197 1.62 15.75 -15.70
C GLN A 197 3.02 15.79 -16.29
N GLN A 198 3.16 15.32 -17.52
CA GLN A 198 4.44 15.30 -18.25
C GLN A 198 5.15 16.66 -18.18
N GLY A 199 6.43 16.64 -17.88
CA GLY A 199 7.31 17.80 -17.78
C GLY A 199 7.19 18.58 -16.46
N HIS A 200 6.26 18.22 -15.57
CA HIS A 200 6.17 18.83 -14.23
C HIS A 200 7.05 18.11 -13.21
N THR A 201 7.30 18.78 -12.11
CA THR A 201 8.13 18.30 -11.01
C THR A 201 7.40 18.42 -9.68
N LEU A 202 7.73 17.51 -8.74
CA LEU A 202 7.33 17.59 -7.34
C LEU A 202 8.54 17.34 -6.43
N ASP A 203 8.72 18.18 -5.42
CA ASP A 203 9.73 17.97 -4.41
C ASP A 203 9.26 16.91 -3.39
N VAL A 204 10.16 16.01 -3.05
CA VAL A 204 10.08 15.10 -1.92
C VAL A 204 10.97 15.64 -0.81
N LYS A 205 10.35 16.05 0.29
CA LYS A 205 11.06 16.43 1.52
C LYS A 205 11.04 15.25 2.47
N ALA A 206 12.14 14.51 2.50
CA ALA A 206 12.32 13.35 3.35
C ALA A 206 12.25 13.76 4.83
N THR A 207 11.23 13.34 5.57
CA THR A 207 11.08 13.63 7.00
C THR A 207 11.40 12.40 7.86
N GLN A 208 11.36 11.22 7.26
CA GLN A 208 11.65 9.94 7.89
C GLN A 208 12.85 9.27 7.21
N LYS A 209 13.23 8.12 7.72
CA LYS A 209 14.43 7.40 7.27
C LYS A 209 14.32 6.77 5.89
N PHE A 210 13.12 6.32 5.52
CA PHE A 210 12.90 5.59 4.28
C PHE A 210 11.83 6.27 3.45
N ASN A 211 12.18 6.66 2.24
CA ASN A 211 11.26 7.19 1.25
C ASN A 211 11.07 6.15 0.16
N TYR A 212 9.86 5.66 0.00
CA TYR A 212 9.54 4.65 -0.99
C TYR A 212 8.46 5.18 -1.94
N VAL A 213 8.82 5.40 -3.20
CA VAL A 213 7.87 5.84 -4.24
C VAL A 213 7.50 4.65 -5.10
N HIS A 214 6.21 4.31 -5.15
CA HIS A 214 5.65 3.27 -6.01
C HIS A 214 4.89 3.92 -7.16
N VAL A 215 5.31 3.66 -8.40
CA VAL A 215 4.68 4.20 -9.60
C VAL A 215 3.54 3.27 -10.05
N ILE A 216 2.33 3.81 -10.15
CA ILE A 216 1.13 3.09 -10.56
C ILE A 216 0.95 3.19 -12.08
N GLU A 217 1.05 4.40 -12.63
CA GLU A 217 0.92 4.70 -14.05
C GLU A 217 2.06 5.63 -14.47
N GLY A 218 2.49 5.51 -15.72
CA GLY A 218 3.49 6.41 -16.31
C GLY A 218 4.93 6.09 -15.97
N GLU A 219 5.77 7.13 -15.94
CA GLU A 219 7.20 7.06 -15.71
C GLU A 219 7.71 8.37 -15.10
N VAL A 220 8.49 8.26 -14.03
CA VAL A 220 9.12 9.39 -13.35
C VAL A 220 10.62 9.18 -13.21
N GLU A 221 11.37 10.28 -13.18
CA GLU A 221 12.78 10.30 -12.78
C GLU A 221 12.88 10.78 -11.33
N ILE A 222 13.64 10.07 -10.50
CA ILE A 222 13.92 10.39 -9.10
C ILE A 222 15.43 10.19 -8.86
N ALA A 223 16.16 11.23 -8.47
CA ALA A 223 17.61 11.16 -8.19
C ALA A 223 18.41 10.53 -9.36
N GLY A 224 18.05 10.83 -10.62
CA GLY A 224 18.67 10.27 -11.82
C GLY A 224 18.25 8.82 -12.16
N GLN A 225 17.34 8.24 -11.38
CA GLN A 225 16.81 6.90 -11.61
C GLN A 225 15.45 6.97 -12.30
N ILE A 226 15.29 6.26 -13.42
CA ILE A 226 14.00 6.11 -14.10
C ILE A 226 13.18 5.01 -13.40
N VAL A 227 11.96 5.34 -13.01
CA VAL A 227 11.00 4.46 -12.31
C VAL A 227 9.71 4.42 -13.12
N LYS A 228 9.33 3.23 -13.59
CA LYS A 228 8.18 3.01 -14.49
C LYS A 228 6.98 2.43 -13.74
N ALA A 229 5.85 2.40 -14.41
CA ALA A 229 4.64 1.77 -13.87
C ALA A 229 4.90 0.35 -13.34
N GLY A 230 4.52 0.10 -12.11
CA GLY A 230 4.75 -1.15 -11.37
C GLY A 230 6.09 -1.20 -10.63
N ASP A 231 7.07 -0.36 -10.99
CA ASP A 231 8.33 -0.24 -10.25
C ASP A 231 8.16 0.60 -8.99
N ALA A 232 9.16 0.53 -8.10
CA ALA A 232 9.28 1.44 -7.00
C ALA A 232 10.75 1.80 -6.73
N TYR A 233 10.97 2.93 -6.06
CA TYR A 233 12.31 3.38 -5.71
C TYR A 233 12.39 3.76 -4.24
N LEU A 234 13.34 3.17 -3.54
CA LEU A 234 13.71 3.49 -2.16
C LEU A 234 14.88 4.48 -2.16
N PHE A 235 14.79 5.55 -1.35
CA PHE A 235 15.84 6.55 -1.16
C PHE A 235 15.72 7.19 0.24
N ASP A 236 16.74 7.87 0.70
CA ASP A 236 16.87 8.42 2.07
C ASP A 236 17.19 9.91 2.13
N GLU A 237 17.26 10.60 1.00
CA GLU A 237 17.53 12.02 0.91
C GLU A 237 16.41 12.80 0.24
N ASP A 238 16.38 14.12 0.43
CA ASP A 238 15.52 15.02 -0.32
C ASP A 238 15.74 14.82 -1.83
N SER A 239 14.67 14.75 -2.58
CA SER A 239 14.70 14.49 -4.02
C SER A 239 13.62 15.28 -4.76
N THR A 240 13.76 15.37 -6.07
CA THR A 240 12.73 15.91 -6.94
C THR A 240 12.28 14.80 -7.89
N LEU A 241 10.97 14.60 -8.01
CA LEU A 241 10.38 13.78 -9.05
C LEU A 241 10.13 14.61 -10.29
N THR A 242 10.50 14.09 -11.44
CA THR A 242 10.19 14.69 -12.75
C THR A 242 9.40 13.67 -13.58
N ALA A 243 8.22 14.05 -14.06
CA ALA A 243 7.41 13.17 -14.91
C ALA A 243 7.88 13.22 -16.36
N SER A 244 8.36 12.08 -16.89
CA SER A 244 8.64 11.93 -18.33
C SER A 244 7.38 11.70 -19.16
N GLN A 245 6.30 11.29 -18.51
CA GLN A 245 4.94 11.20 -19.06
C GLN A 245 3.93 11.39 -17.92
N ASP A 246 2.65 11.58 -18.23
CA ASP A 246 1.60 11.66 -17.20
C ASP A 246 1.69 10.45 -16.27
N SER A 247 1.85 10.70 -14.97
CA SER A 247 2.22 9.66 -14.00
C SER A 247 1.41 9.74 -12.71
N LEU A 248 0.96 8.57 -12.24
CA LEU A 248 0.29 8.39 -10.96
C LEU A 248 1.18 7.55 -10.05
N PHE A 249 1.41 8.00 -8.82
CA PHE A 249 2.28 7.30 -7.88
C PHE A 249 1.91 7.59 -6.43
N ILE A 250 2.42 6.73 -5.54
CA ILE A 250 2.30 6.87 -4.09
C ILE A 250 3.71 7.02 -3.50
N TRP A 251 3.86 8.00 -2.62
CA TRP A 251 5.05 8.16 -1.80
C TRP A 251 4.75 7.78 -0.35
N PHE A 252 5.56 6.88 0.18
CA PHE A 252 5.58 6.46 1.56
C PHE A 252 6.81 7.06 2.25
N ASP A 253 6.60 7.95 3.21
CA ASP A 253 7.62 8.50 4.11
C ASP A 253 7.58 7.71 5.42
N LEU A 254 8.57 6.84 5.66
CA LEU A 254 8.48 5.74 6.60
C LEU A 254 9.53 5.79 7.70
N THR A 255 9.12 5.46 8.92
CA THR A 255 10.05 5.14 10.03
C THR A 255 10.62 3.72 9.90
N ASN A 256 11.57 3.42 10.80
CA ASN A 256 12.10 2.07 11.02
C ASN A 256 11.02 1.10 11.51
#